data_8334ab43037a3704f05fd1142c4e0033
#
_entry.id   8334ab43037a3704f05fd1142c4e0033
#
_cell.length_a   1.000
_cell.length_b   1.000
_cell.length_c   1.000
_cell.angle_alpha   90.00
_cell.angle_beta   90.00
_cell.angle_gamma   90.00
#
_symmetry.space_group_name_H-M   'P 1'
#
loop_
_entity.id
_entity.type
_entity.pdbx_description
1 polymer ?
#
loop_
_entity_poly.entity_id
_entity_poly.type
_entity_poly.pdbx_seq_one_letter_code
_entity_poly.pdbx_strand_id
1 'polypeptide(L)'
;HINRLIEPTEGQVVVDGVDVLQMSADDLREFRRHKQSMVFQKFALLPHRTVAQNAAYGLTVQGIAEESAKERSQRWIDRVGLGGFENHFPAQLSGGMQQRVGLARALATDAEILLMDEAFSALDPLIRTDMQDILLDLQEELHKTIVFITHDLDEALRIGDRISILRDGEIVQQGDPQDIIMRPADNYISDFIKDINRGRVIEVRSVMTAASRATGPKLTEDTPIEDALQMLSSAGKDSGTVIDGDGKTIGKIEMNNAIAAMARPERDKGTPRYK
;
A
#
# COMPACT_ATOMS: atom_id res chain seq x y z
N HIS A 1 -13.15 2.27 12.75
CA HIS A 1 -13.10 1.73 14.13
C HIS A 1 -11.72 1.89 14.76
N ILE A 2 -10.61 1.69 14.03
CA ILE A 2 -9.23 1.71 14.58
C ILE A 2 -8.93 3.02 15.35
N ASN A 3 -9.39 4.16 14.82
CA ASN A 3 -9.26 5.46 15.48
C ASN A 3 -10.43 5.81 16.38
N ARG A 4 -11.38 4.90 16.56
CA ARG A 4 -12.61 5.06 17.35
C ARG A 4 -13.43 6.31 16.97
N LEU A 5 -13.38 6.76 15.71
CA LEU A 5 -14.34 7.76 15.20
C LEU A 5 -15.75 7.16 15.12
N ILE A 6 -15.82 5.86 14.87
CA ILE A 6 -17.05 5.05 14.95
C ILE A 6 -16.77 3.92 15.93
N GLU A 7 -17.59 3.77 16.97
CA GLU A 7 -17.45 2.68 17.93
C GLU A 7 -17.98 1.36 17.30
N PRO A 8 -17.27 0.23 17.47
CA PRO A 8 -17.80 -1.06 17.07
C PRO A 8 -18.91 -1.50 18.03
N THR A 9 -19.81 -2.34 17.56
CA THR A 9 -20.87 -2.93 18.39
C THR A 9 -20.28 -3.92 19.41
N GLU A 10 -19.29 -4.71 18.97
CA GLU A 10 -18.59 -5.71 19.78
C GLU A 10 -17.14 -5.84 19.32
N GLY A 11 -16.33 -6.53 20.12
CA GLY A 11 -14.94 -6.83 19.82
C GLY A 11 -13.95 -5.89 20.52
N GLN A 12 -12.70 -5.94 20.06
CA GLN A 12 -11.59 -5.16 20.62
C GLN A 12 -10.75 -4.55 19.48
N VAL A 13 -10.16 -3.40 19.76
CA VAL A 13 -9.15 -2.78 18.90
C VAL A 13 -7.89 -2.56 19.72
N VAL A 14 -6.91 -3.45 19.56
CA VAL A 14 -5.67 -3.41 20.32
C VAL A 14 -4.55 -2.80 19.49
N VAL A 15 -3.93 -1.73 19.99
CA VAL A 15 -2.77 -1.06 19.39
C VAL A 15 -1.68 -0.98 20.45
N ASP A 16 -0.49 -1.50 20.14
CA ASP A 16 0.65 -1.59 21.07
C ASP A 16 0.28 -2.21 22.44
N GLY A 17 -0.60 -3.23 22.42
CA GLY A 17 -1.07 -3.92 23.63
C GLY A 17 -2.15 -3.18 24.42
N VAL A 18 -2.63 -2.02 23.97
CA VAL A 18 -3.67 -1.24 24.63
C VAL A 18 -4.98 -1.32 23.83
N ASP A 19 -6.08 -1.68 24.47
CA ASP A 19 -7.41 -1.65 23.85
C ASP A 19 -7.90 -0.20 23.73
N VAL A 20 -7.95 0.29 22.50
CA VAL A 20 -8.39 1.66 22.17
C VAL A 20 -9.82 1.93 22.63
N LEU A 21 -10.67 0.88 22.71
CA LEU A 21 -12.06 1.02 23.12
C LEU A 21 -12.21 1.29 24.63
N GLN A 22 -11.20 0.95 25.42
CA GLN A 22 -11.17 1.17 26.87
C GLN A 22 -10.50 2.49 27.26
N MET A 23 -9.93 3.23 26.29
CA MET A 23 -9.31 4.52 26.57
C MET A 23 -10.33 5.54 27.05
N SER A 24 -9.93 6.37 28.04
CA SER A 24 -10.67 7.58 28.40
C SER A 24 -10.74 8.57 27.22
N ALA A 25 -11.63 9.56 27.30
CA ALA A 25 -11.73 10.58 26.26
C ALA A 25 -10.43 11.38 26.07
N ASP A 26 -9.67 11.60 27.14
CA ASP A 26 -8.42 12.33 27.11
C ASP A 26 -7.31 11.46 26.53
N ASP A 27 -7.17 10.19 26.96
CA ASP A 27 -6.20 9.25 26.40
C ASP A 27 -6.44 8.99 24.91
N LEU A 28 -7.71 8.85 24.50
CA LEU A 28 -8.07 8.69 23.09
C LEU A 28 -7.72 9.93 22.25
N ARG A 29 -7.85 11.13 22.84
CA ARG A 29 -7.44 12.37 22.18
C ARG A 29 -5.92 12.42 22.00
N GLU A 30 -5.15 12.05 23.01
CA GLU A 30 -3.69 11.96 22.93
C GLU A 30 -3.24 10.87 21.97
N PHE A 31 -3.89 9.71 21.97
CA PHE A 31 -3.66 8.64 21.01
C PHE A 31 -3.84 9.12 19.57
N ARG A 32 -4.96 9.77 19.25
CA ARG A 32 -5.23 10.34 17.92
C ARG A 32 -4.27 11.47 17.54
N ARG A 33 -3.75 12.19 18.52
CA ARG A 33 -2.87 13.32 18.31
C ARG A 33 -1.43 12.89 17.98
N HIS A 34 -0.97 11.80 18.60
CA HIS A 34 0.44 11.41 18.56
C HIS A 34 0.72 10.05 17.92
N LYS A 35 -0.17 9.07 18.09
CA LYS A 35 0.08 7.71 17.64
C LYS A 35 -0.41 7.40 16.22
N GLN A 36 -1.42 8.11 15.75
CA GLN A 36 -1.99 7.83 14.43
C GLN A 36 -2.31 9.10 13.65
N SER A 37 -2.21 9.00 12.34
CA SER A 37 -2.67 10.01 11.39
C SER A 37 -3.60 9.38 10.37
N MET A 38 -4.37 10.19 9.66
CA MET A 38 -5.35 9.68 8.69
C MET A 38 -5.39 10.52 7.42
N VAL A 39 -5.39 9.82 6.28
CA VAL A 39 -5.67 10.36 4.95
C VAL A 39 -7.08 9.91 4.56
N PHE A 40 -7.93 10.87 4.21
CA PHE A 40 -9.34 10.66 3.92
C PHE A 40 -9.61 10.60 2.41
N GLN A 41 -10.61 9.84 2.01
CA GLN A 41 -11.09 9.74 0.63
C GLN A 41 -11.40 11.11 -0.01
N LYS A 42 -12.08 12.01 0.73
CA LYS A 42 -12.45 13.37 0.27
C LYS A 42 -11.48 14.43 0.80
N PHE A 43 -10.18 14.12 0.90
CA PHE A 43 -9.08 14.99 1.30
C PHE A 43 -9.21 15.62 2.69
N ALA A 44 -10.41 15.97 3.14
CA ALA A 44 -10.73 16.60 4.43
C ALA A 44 -9.83 17.82 4.74
N LEU A 45 -9.51 18.62 3.73
CA LEU A 45 -8.74 19.84 3.88
C LEU A 45 -9.61 20.94 4.47
N LEU A 46 -8.99 21.81 5.25
CA LEU A 46 -9.62 23.02 5.79
C LEU A 46 -9.68 24.07 4.67
N PRO A 47 -10.87 24.42 4.13
CA PRO A 47 -10.99 25.22 2.91
C PRO A 47 -10.53 26.66 3.09
N HIS A 48 -10.54 27.15 4.32
CA HIS A 48 -10.11 28.51 4.71
C HIS A 48 -8.64 28.60 5.09
N ARG A 49 -7.89 27.52 4.96
CA ARG A 49 -6.44 27.43 5.21
C ARG A 49 -5.68 27.15 3.94
N THR A 50 -4.49 27.72 3.83
CA THR A 50 -3.58 27.47 2.71
C THR A 50 -2.99 26.04 2.76
N VAL A 51 -2.24 25.62 1.74
CA VAL A 51 -1.48 24.37 1.69
C VAL A 51 -0.58 24.26 2.92
N ALA A 52 0.25 25.28 3.18
CA ALA A 52 1.16 25.29 4.33
C ALA A 52 0.42 25.16 5.66
N GLN A 53 -0.69 25.87 5.82
CA GLN A 53 -1.51 25.82 7.03
C GLN A 53 -2.26 24.49 7.20
N ASN A 54 -2.66 23.85 6.10
CA ASN A 54 -3.24 22.52 6.14
C ASN A 54 -2.20 21.48 6.52
N ALA A 55 -1.01 21.49 5.91
CA ALA A 55 0.08 20.57 6.20
C ALA A 55 0.57 20.69 7.66
N ALA A 56 0.65 21.93 8.20
CA ALA A 56 1.06 22.19 9.57
C ALA A 56 -0.04 21.92 10.63
N TYR A 57 -1.28 21.68 10.21
CA TYR A 57 -2.43 21.64 11.14
C TYR A 57 -2.27 20.60 12.25
N GLY A 58 -1.85 19.38 11.91
CA GLY A 58 -1.63 18.31 12.89
C GLY A 58 -0.56 18.69 13.93
N LEU A 59 0.52 19.34 13.49
CA LEU A 59 1.58 19.82 14.36
C LEU A 59 1.10 20.93 15.32
N THR A 60 0.24 21.82 14.82
CA THR A 60 -0.42 22.83 15.68
C THR A 60 -1.27 22.18 16.76
N VAL A 61 -2.01 21.11 16.41
CA VAL A 61 -2.84 20.34 17.38
C VAL A 61 -1.96 19.60 18.39
N GLN A 62 -0.77 19.17 17.99
CA GLN A 62 0.24 18.58 18.89
C GLN A 62 0.90 19.60 19.83
N GLY A 63 0.68 20.90 19.62
CA GLY A 63 1.30 21.95 20.42
C GLY A 63 2.75 22.24 20.03
N ILE A 64 3.19 21.83 18.83
CA ILE A 64 4.51 22.13 18.31
C ILE A 64 4.65 23.63 18.03
N ALA A 65 5.79 24.20 18.40
CA ALA A 65 6.09 25.62 18.15
C ALA A 65 5.98 25.98 16.65
N GLU A 66 5.44 27.14 16.33
CA GLU A 66 5.10 27.57 14.97
C GLU A 66 6.27 27.44 13.98
N GLU A 67 7.46 27.86 14.38
CA GLU A 67 8.66 27.78 13.55
C GLU A 67 9.00 26.32 13.17
N SER A 68 9.01 25.43 14.16
CA SER A 68 9.27 24.00 13.94
C SER A 68 8.14 23.34 13.15
N ALA A 69 6.87 23.71 13.38
CA ALA A 69 5.75 23.21 12.61
C ALA A 69 5.84 23.63 11.14
N LYS A 70 6.25 24.86 10.87
CA LYS A 70 6.49 25.39 9.53
C LYS A 70 7.61 24.63 8.81
N GLU A 71 8.77 24.45 9.47
CA GLU A 71 9.90 23.71 8.91
C GLU A 71 9.52 22.26 8.57
N ARG A 72 8.90 21.56 9.51
CA ARG A 72 8.48 20.16 9.32
C ARG A 72 7.43 20.03 8.22
N SER A 73 6.43 20.89 8.19
CA SER A 73 5.39 20.85 7.14
C SER A 73 5.94 21.21 5.77
N GLN A 74 6.88 22.18 5.67
CA GLN A 74 7.53 22.54 4.41
C GLN A 74 8.30 21.37 3.82
N ARG A 75 9.07 20.64 4.62
CA ARG A 75 9.78 19.43 4.18
C ARG A 75 8.82 18.43 3.50
N TRP A 76 7.61 18.23 4.05
CA TRP A 76 6.65 17.30 3.47
C TRP A 76 5.94 17.88 2.24
N ILE A 77 5.68 19.20 2.21
CA ILE A 77 5.15 19.89 1.01
C ILE A 77 6.10 19.70 -0.17
N ASP A 78 7.39 19.91 0.05
CA ASP A 78 8.41 19.73 -0.99
C ASP A 78 8.49 18.27 -1.46
N ARG A 79 8.43 17.33 -0.50
CA ARG A 79 8.55 15.90 -0.79
C ARG A 79 7.36 15.32 -1.59
N VAL A 80 6.17 15.86 -1.38
CA VAL A 80 5.00 15.48 -2.19
C VAL A 80 4.88 16.31 -3.48
N GLY A 81 5.88 17.11 -3.83
CA GLY A 81 5.93 17.89 -5.06
C GLY A 81 4.97 19.09 -5.10
N LEU A 82 4.74 19.74 -3.96
CA LEU A 82 3.89 20.92 -3.83
C LEU A 82 4.67 22.21 -3.53
N GLY A 83 6.00 22.19 -3.68
CA GLY A 83 6.83 23.40 -3.56
C GLY A 83 6.34 24.50 -4.52
N GLY A 84 6.18 25.72 -4.00
CA GLY A 84 5.63 26.88 -4.73
C GLY A 84 4.11 27.05 -4.62
N PHE A 85 3.40 26.09 -4.01
CA PHE A 85 1.93 26.15 -3.80
C PHE A 85 1.54 26.43 -2.35
N GLU A 86 2.47 26.77 -1.48
CA GLU A 86 2.29 26.91 -0.02
C GLU A 86 1.16 27.88 0.36
N ASN A 87 1.01 28.93 -0.42
CA ASN A 87 0.03 30.00 -0.18
C ASN A 87 -1.30 29.80 -0.90
N HIS A 88 -1.45 28.71 -1.68
CA HIS A 88 -2.71 28.40 -2.36
C HIS A 88 -3.72 27.80 -1.41
N PHE A 89 -4.99 28.07 -1.66
CA PHE A 89 -6.12 27.47 -0.95
C PHE A 89 -6.58 26.18 -1.66
N PRO A 90 -7.22 25.24 -0.96
CA PRO A 90 -7.71 23.99 -1.56
C PRO A 90 -8.53 24.18 -2.85
N ALA A 91 -9.37 25.20 -2.93
CA ALA A 91 -10.19 25.51 -4.11
C ALA A 91 -9.37 25.87 -5.37
N GLN A 92 -8.08 26.18 -5.22
CA GLN A 92 -7.17 26.55 -6.31
C GLN A 92 -6.34 25.36 -6.80
N LEU A 93 -6.54 24.16 -6.22
CA LEU A 93 -5.75 22.96 -6.46
C LEU A 93 -6.56 21.91 -7.22
N SER A 94 -5.88 21.13 -8.05
CA SER A 94 -6.46 19.89 -8.60
C SER A 94 -6.73 18.86 -7.51
N GLY A 95 -7.57 17.84 -7.79
CA GLY A 95 -7.85 16.75 -6.84
C GLY A 95 -6.58 16.03 -6.38
N GLY A 96 -5.66 15.74 -7.30
CA GLY A 96 -4.37 15.13 -6.98
C GLY A 96 -3.49 16.03 -6.08
N MET A 97 -3.47 17.33 -6.31
CA MET A 97 -2.75 18.26 -5.44
C MET A 97 -3.39 18.32 -4.03
N GLN A 98 -4.72 18.32 -3.94
CA GLN A 98 -5.41 18.27 -2.65
C GLN A 98 -5.08 16.98 -1.88
N GLN A 99 -4.99 15.85 -2.56
CA GLN A 99 -4.58 14.58 -1.96
C GLN A 99 -3.16 14.64 -1.43
N ARG A 100 -2.22 15.21 -2.21
CA ARG A 100 -0.83 15.42 -1.77
C ARG A 100 -0.75 16.32 -0.53
N VAL A 101 -1.58 17.34 -0.42
CA VAL A 101 -1.69 18.15 0.82
C VAL A 101 -2.17 17.31 1.99
N GLY A 102 -3.18 16.45 1.77
CA GLY A 102 -3.68 15.52 2.80
C GLY A 102 -2.61 14.55 3.29
N LEU A 103 -1.81 14.01 2.36
CA LEU A 103 -0.68 13.13 2.68
C LEU A 103 0.42 13.88 3.44
N ALA A 104 0.83 15.08 2.98
CA ALA A 104 1.80 15.91 3.66
C ALA A 104 1.36 16.26 5.10
N ARG A 105 0.08 16.57 5.30
CA ARG A 105 -0.50 16.82 6.63
C ARG A 105 -0.40 15.61 7.55
N ALA A 106 -0.72 14.42 7.03
CA ALA A 106 -0.68 13.19 7.80
C ALA A 106 0.75 12.80 8.20
N LEU A 107 1.69 12.93 7.28
CA LEU A 107 3.11 12.59 7.49
C LEU A 107 3.85 13.60 8.38
N ALA A 108 3.46 14.88 8.34
CA ALA A 108 4.10 15.93 9.14
C ALA A 108 3.99 15.68 10.65
N THR A 109 2.95 15.01 11.13
CA THR A 109 2.74 14.69 12.55
C THR A 109 3.70 13.64 13.09
N ASP A 110 4.37 12.90 12.20
CA ASP A 110 5.28 11.81 12.53
C ASP A 110 4.65 10.65 13.34
N ALA A 111 3.35 10.45 13.20
CA ALA A 111 2.63 9.35 13.82
C ALA A 111 3.15 7.98 13.32
N GLU A 112 3.15 6.98 14.20
CA GLU A 112 3.64 5.63 13.91
C GLU A 112 2.69 4.85 12.97
N ILE A 113 1.38 5.18 13.04
CA ILE A 113 0.32 4.52 12.27
C ILE A 113 -0.30 5.51 11.30
N LEU A 114 -0.35 5.16 10.03
CA LEU A 114 -1.03 5.91 8.98
C LEU A 114 -2.27 5.12 8.52
N LEU A 115 -3.44 5.68 8.76
CA LEU A 115 -4.71 5.16 8.26
C LEU A 115 -5.02 5.82 6.92
N MET A 116 -5.33 5.04 5.89
CA MET A 116 -5.67 5.54 4.56
C MET A 116 -7.00 4.92 4.12
N ASP A 117 -8.01 5.76 3.96
CA ASP A 117 -9.36 5.32 3.61
C ASP A 117 -9.67 5.73 2.17
N GLU A 118 -9.61 4.77 1.25
CA GLU A 118 -9.77 4.97 -0.20
C GLU A 118 -9.02 6.19 -0.74
N ALA A 119 -7.80 6.39 -0.26
CA ALA A 119 -7.07 7.64 -0.44
C ALA A 119 -6.81 8.02 -1.90
N PHE A 120 -6.81 7.06 -2.83
CA PHE A 120 -6.50 7.29 -4.25
C PHE A 120 -7.69 7.11 -5.18
N SER A 121 -8.88 6.75 -4.66
CA SER A 121 -10.05 6.41 -5.48
C SER A 121 -10.57 7.57 -6.33
N ALA A 122 -10.39 8.81 -5.88
CA ALA A 122 -10.86 10.02 -6.56
C ALA A 122 -9.85 10.60 -7.57
N LEU A 123 -8.69 9.94 -7.77
CA LEU A 123 -7.63 10.41 -8.64
C LEU A 123 -7.72 9.78 -10.04
N ASP A 124 -7.29 10.52 -11.07
CA ASP A 124 -7.09 9.94 -12.39
C ASP A 124 -5.93 8.91 -12.38
N PRO A 125 -5.87 7.99 -13.34
CA PRO A 125 -4.93 6.86 -13.31
C PRO A 125 -3.46 7.29 -13.22
N LEU A 126 -3.06 8.37 -13.90
CA LEU A 126 -1.67 8.83 -13.91
C LEU A 126 -1.26 9.37 -12.54
N ILE A 127 -2.06 10.29 -12.00
CA ILE A 127 -1.81 10.87 -10.66
C ILE A 127 -1.89 9.80 -9.56
N ARG A 128 -2.79 8.81 -9.73
CA ARG A 128 -2.88 7.66 -8.81
C ARG A 128 -1.57 6.89 -8.75
N THR A 129 -1.00 6.55 -9.91
CA THR A 129 0.29 5.86 -9.99
C THR A 129 1.40 6.66 -9.30
N ASP A 130 1.52 7.97 -9.60
CA ASP A 130 2.49 8.85 -8.95
C ASP A 130 2.35 8.86 -7.42
N MET A 131 1.09 8.87 -6.91
CA MET A 131 0.83 8.87 -5.48
C MET A 131 1.16 7.54 -4.80
N GLN A 132 0.95 6.43 -5.50
CA GLN A 132 1.36 5.11 -5.04
C GLN A 132 2.89 5.00 -4.97
N ASP A 133 3.61 5.50 -5.98
CA ASP A 133 5.08 5.54 -5.99
C ASP A 133 5.62 6.36 -4.81
N ILE A 134 5.08 7.57 -4.60
CA ILE A 134 5.45 8.40 -3.43
C ILE A 134 5.20 7.64 -2.12
N LEU A 135 4.10 6.89 -2.00
CA LEU A 135 3.79 6.13 -0.78
C LEU A 135 4.79 4.98 -0.56
N LEU A 136 5.15 4.26 -1.62
CA LEU A 136 6.14 3.17 -1.57
C LEU A 136 7.52 3.69 -1.18
N ASP A 137 8.00 4.76 -1.83
CA ASP A 137 9.28 5.42 -1.48
C ASP A 137 9.32 5.87 -0.02
N LEU A 138 8.18 6.41 0.47
CA LEU A 138 8.04 6.84 1.86
C LEU A 138 8.01 5.67 2.84
N GLN A 139 7.41 4.56 2.47
CA GLN A 139 7.35 3.35 3.30
C GLN A 139 8.74 2.74 3.50
N GLU A 140 9.54 2.66 2.44
CA GLU A 140 10.93 2.20 2.51
C GLU A 140 11.80 3.07 3.44
N GLU A 141 11.55 4.39 3.47
CA GLU A 141 12.31 5.32 4.32
C GLU A 141 11.83 5.35 5.77
N LEU A 142 10.50 5.36 5.97
CA LEU A 142 9.90 5.68 7.27
C LEU A 142 9.55 4.45 8.11
N HIS A 143 9.40 3.28 7.48
CA HIS A 143 9.02 2.01 8.13
C HIS A 143 7.79 2.12 9.03
N LYS A 144 6.78 2.92 8.61
CA LYS A 144 5.53 3.12 9.37
C LYS A 144 4.54 1.99 9.14
N THR A 145 3.68 1.73 10.11
CA THR A 145 2.54 0.85 9.91
C THR A 145 1.46 1.59 9.13
N ILE A 146 1.14 1.11 7.93
CA ILE A 146 0.08 1.67 7.09
C ILE A 146 -1.10 0.71 7.05
N VAL A 147 -2.28 1.18 7.43
CA VAL A 147 -3.54 0.47 7.21
C VAL A 147 -4.27 1.14 6.06
N PHE A 148 -4.28 0.47 4.91
CA PHE A 148 -4.79 1.00 3.65
C PHE A 148 -6.09 0.30 3.27
N ILE A 149 -7.18 1.03 3.14
CA ILE A 149 -8.48 0.54 2.68
C ILE A 149 -8.64 0.95 1.21
N THR A 150 -8.91 -0.02 0.36
CA THR A 150 -9.21 0.21 -1.06
C THR A 150 -10.21 -0.83 -1.57
N HIS A 151 -10.96 -0.48 -2.61
CA HIS A 151 -11.76 -1.42 -3.39
C HIS A 151 -11.05 -1.83 -4.70
N ASP A 152 -9.86 -1.29 -4.95
CA ASP A 152 -9.03 -1.59 -6.11
C ASP A 152 -7.98 -2.63 -5.73
N LEU A 153 -8.11 -3.82 -6.32
CA LEU A 153 -7.21 -4.94 -6.01
C LEU A 153 -5.80 -4.71 -6.55
N ASP A 154 -5.65 -4.03 -7.69
CA ASP A 154 -4.33 -3.70 -8.23
C ASP A 154 -3.55 -2.80 -7.25
N GLU A 155 -4.24 -1.84 -6.60
CA GLU A 155 -3.65 -1.05 -5.53
C GLU A 155 -3.21 -1.91 -4.35
N ALA A 156 -4.09 -2.80 -3.87
CA ALA A 156 -3.79 -3.66 -2.74
C ALA A 156 -2.59 -4.56 -3.02
N LEU A 157 -2.52 -5.15 -4.22
CA LEU A 157 -1.42 -6.03 -4.64
C LEU A 157 -0.09 -5.30 -4.85
N ARG A 158 -0.16 -4.01 -5.20
CA ARG A 158 1.02 -3.19 -5.43
C ARG A 158 1.64 -2.63 -4.14
N ILE A 159 0.78 -2.23 -3.19
CA ILE A 159 1.20 -1.46 -2.01
C ILE A 159 1.32 -2.35 -0.78
N GLY A 160 0.48 -3.39 -0.66
CA GLY A 160 0.31 -4.13 0.57
C GLY A 160 1.30 -5.28 0.76
N ASP A 161 2.03 -5.30 1.86
CA ASP A 161 2.78 -6.47 2.31
C ASP A 161 1.82 -7.60 2.73
N ARG A 162 0.65 -7.23 3.25
CA ARG A 162 -0.39 -8.15 3.69
C ARG A 162 -1.77 -7.64 3.30
N ILE A 163 -2.56 -8.51 2.66
CA ILE A 163 -3.88 -8.18 2.14
C ILE A 163 -4.93 -8.98 2.90
N SER A 164 -6.03 -8.32 3.27
CA SER A 164 -7.24 -8.96 3.81
C SER A 164 -8.40 -8.61 2.89
N ILE A 165 -9.02 -9.63 2.27
CA ILE A 165 -10.19 -9.47 1.41
C ILE A 165 -11.44 -9.70 2.24
N LEU A 166 -12.32 -8.69 2.24
CA LEU A 166 -13.58 -8.70 2.96
C LEU A 166 -14.77 -8.90 2.00
N ARG A 167 -15.74 -9.70 2.43
CA ARG A 167 -17.03 -9.86 1.76
C ARG A 167 -18.11 -9.98 2.82
N ASP A 168 -19.19 -9.21 2.70
CA ASP A 168 -20.34 -9.24 3.62
C ASP A 168 -19.95 -9.02 5.10
N GLY A 169 -18.88 -8.25 5.35
CA GLY A 169 -18.38 -7.94 6.68
C GLY A 169 -17.42 -8.99 7.28
N GLU A 170 -17.13 -10.07 6.56
CA GLU A 170 -16.22 -11.14 6.99
C GLU A 170 -14.93 -11.14 6.18
N ILE A 171 -13.81 -11.53 6.81
CA ILE A 171 -12.55 -11.75 6.11
C ILE A 171 -12.62 -13.12 5.42
N VAL A 172 -12.67 -13.13 4.09
CA VAL A 172 -12.75 -14.36 3.29
C VAL A 172 -11.37 -14.92 2.93
N GLN A 173 -10.37 -14.06 2.80
CA GLN A 173 -8.98 -14.48 2.62
C GLN A 173 -8.03 -13.42 3.17
N GLN A 174 -6.90 -13.89 3.71
CA GLN A 174 -5.79 -13.05 4.14
C GLN A 174 -4.47 -13.70 3.76
N GLY A 175 -3.53 -12.91 3.25
CA GLY A 175 -2.20 -13.39 2.85
C GLY A 175 -1.35 -12.26 2.29
N ASP A 176 -0.16 -12.60 1.83
CA ASP A 176 0.64 -11.72 0.99
C ASP A 176 0.09 -11.67 -0.46
N PRO A 177 0.55 -10.74 -1.31
CA PRO A 177 0.12 -10.65 -2.71
C PRO A 177 0.25 -11.96 -3.49
N GLN A 178 1.32 -12.73 -3.25
CA GLN A 178 1.58 -14.01 -3.92
C GLN A 178 0.54 -15.07 -3.52
N ASP A 179 0.22 -15.18 -2.23
CA ASP A 179 -0.80 -16.10 -1.73
C ASP A 179 -2.18 -15.78 -2.30
N ILE A 180 -2.56 -14.50 -2.35
CA ILE A 180 -3.85 -14.08 -2.92
C ILE A 180 -3.96 -14.47 -4.39
N ILE A 181 -2.91 -14.23 -5.18
CA ILE A 181 -2.93 -14.49 -6.63
C ILE A 181 -2.79 -15.98 -6.96
N MET A 182 -1.95 -16.71 -6.23
CA MET A 182 -1.62 -18.10 -6.58
C MET A 182 -2.56 -19.12 -5.96
N ARG A 183 -3.18 -18.78 -4.82
CA ARG A 183 -4.00 -19.69 -4.01
C ARG A 183 -5.33 -19.06 -3.60
N PRO A 184 -6.18 -18.66 -4.57
CA PRO A 184 -7.47 -18.08 -4.23
C PRO A 184 -8.32 -19.06 -3.40
N ALA A 185 -8.89 -18.55 -2.31
CA ALA A 185 -9.63 -19.38 -1.35
C ALA A 185 -10.94 -19.94 -1.91
N ASP A 186 -11.58 -19.21 -2.83
CA ASP A 186 -12.85 -19.62 -3.45
C ASP A 186 -13.01 -19.04 -4.87
N ASN A 187 -14.13 -19.37 -5.51
CA ASN A 187 -14.45 -18.88 -6.85
C ASN A 187 -14.69 -17.36 -6.88
N TYR A 188 -15.15 -16.76 -5.78
CA TYR A 188 -15.30 -15.31 -5.67
C TYR A 188 -13.94 -14.62 -5.79
N ILE A 189 -12.97 -15.08 -5.02
CA ILE A 189 -11.59 -14.55 -5.09
C ILE A 189 -10.99 -14.80 -6.48
N SER A 190 -11.19 -16.01 -7.05
CA SER A 190 -10.73 -16.34 -8.41
C SER A 190 -11.32 -15.40 -9.47
N ASP A 191 -12.61 -15.06 -9.34
CA ASP A 191 -13.25 -14.09 -10.24
C ASP A 191 -12.76 -12.65 -9.98
N PHE A 192 -12.46 -12.29 -8.74
CA PHE A 192 -11.96 -10.99 -8.35
C PHE A 192 -10.54 -10.72 -8.90
N ILE A 193 -9.67 -11.74 -8.91
CA ILE A 193 -8.29 -11.63 -9.43
C ILE A 193 -8.16 -11.93 -10.93
N LYS A 194 -9.23 -12.28 -11.63
CA LYS A 194 -9.16 -12.80 -13.01
C LYS A 194 -8.56 -11.87 -14.04
N ASP A 195 -8.73 -10.55 -13.84
CA ASP A 195 -8.29 -9.50 -14.78
C ASP A 195 -6.93 -8.89 -14.39
N ILE A 196 -6.35 -9.33 -13.27
CA ILE A 196 -5.02 -8.91 -12.80
C ILE A 196 -3.93 -9.41 -13.74
N ASN A 197 -2.97 -8.55 -14.06
CA ASN A 197 -1.75 -8.96 -14.76
C ASN A 197 -0.83 -9.76 -13.82
N ARG A 198 -1.00 -11.07 -13.80
CA ARG A 198 -0.25 -12.00 -12.93
C ARG A 198 1.25 -11.88 -13.12
N GLY A 199 1.72 -11.59 -14.34
CA GLY A 199 3.14 -11.45 -14.63
C GLY A 199 3.82 -10.28 -13.92
N ARG A 200 3.05 -9.24 -13.55
CA ARG A 200 3.54 -8.08 -12.80
C ARG A 200 3.52 -8.24 -11.29
N VAL A 201 2.68 -9.15 -10.80
CA VAL A 201 2.48 -9.36 -9.35
C VAL A 201 3.27 -10.56 -8.87
N ILE A 202 3.27 -11.67 -9.65
CA ILE A 202 3.98 -12.89 -9.25
C ILE A 202 5.48 -12.67 -9.40
N GLU A 203 6.22 -12.97 -8.33
CA GLU A 203 7.65 -12.85 -8.25
C GLU A 203 8.34 -14.20 -8.47
N VAL A 204 9.59 -14.14 -8.89
CA VAL A 204 10.45 -15.31 -9.14
C VAL A 204 10.50 -16.26 -7.95
N ARG A 205 10.55 -15.74 -6.71
CA ARG A 205 10.57 -16.56 -5.47
C ARG A 205 9.41 -17.54 -5.36
N SER A 206 8.24 -17.21 -5.92
CA SER A 206 7.03 -18.04 -5.82
C SER A 206 7.02 -19.21 -6.81
N VAL A 207 7.89 -19.18 -7.84
CA VAL A 207 7.91 -20.18 -8.93
C VAL A 207 9.27 -20.80 -9.17
N MET A 208 10.33 -20.30 -8.52
CA MET A 208 11.67 -20.86 -8.61
C MET A 208 11.75 -22.23 -7.95
N THR A 209 12.73 -23.02 -8.40
CA THR A 209 13.15 -24.25 -7.73
C THR A 209 14.44 -23.97 -6.99
N ALA A 210 14.53 -24.38 -5.72
CA ALA A 210 15.74 -24.22 -4.93
C ALA A 210 16.94 -24.92 -5.60
N ALA A 211 18.03 -24.21 -5.78
CA ALA A 211 19.25 -24.73 -6.40
C ALA A 211 20.49 -23.96 -5.88
N SER A 212 21.58 -24.68 -5.64
CA SER A 212 22.87 -24.08 -5.27
C SER A 212 23.74 -23.73 -6.49
N ARG A 213 23.35 -24.18 -7.67
CA ARG A 213 24.00 -23.89 -8.95
C ARG A 213 22.94 -23.81 -10.05
N ALA A 214 23.03 -22.77 -10.86
CA ALA A 214 22.19 -22.59 -12.03
C ALA A 214 22.98 -21.85 -13.12
N THR A 215 22.46 -21.84 -14.33
CA THR A 215 23.06 -21.16 -15.49
C THR A 215 22.02 -20.25 -16.13
N GLY A 216 22.46 -19.18 -16.77
CA GLY A 216 21.60 -18.20 -17.42
C GLY A 216 21.71 -16.82 -16.77
N PRO A 217 20.86 -15.87 -17.18
CA PRO A 217 20.86 -14.54 -16.60
C PRO A 217 20.58 -14.60 -15.09
N LYS A 218 21.16 -13.66 -14.35
CA LYS A 218 20.93 -13.53 -12.91
C LYS A 218 19.69 -12.67 -12.69
N LEU A 219 18.81 -13.15 -11.83
CA LEU A 219 17.58 -12.49 -11.39
C LEU A 219 17.55 -12.49 -9.86
N THR A 220 16.93 -11.49 -9.26
CA THR A 220 16.65 -11.47 -7.84
C THR A 220 15.35 -12.22 -7.55
N GLU A 221 15.13 -12.64 -6.31
CA GLU A 221 13.96 -13.42 -5.91
C GLU A 221 12.65 -12.62 -6.00
N ASP A 222 12.73 -11.29 -5.90
CA ASP A 222 11.63 -10.32 -5.99
C ASP A 222 11.34 -9.82 -7.42
N THR A 223 12.12 -10.31 -8.43
CA THR A 223 11.89 -9.95 -9.83
C THR A 223 10.49 -10.42 -10.28
N PRO A 224 9.64 -9.53 -10.87
CA PRO A 224 8.37 -9.93 -11.47
C PRO A 224 8.55 -10.94 -12.59
N ILE A 225 7.60 -11.87 -12.75
CA ILE A 225 7.68 -12.92 -13.79
C ILE A 225 7.73 -12.31 -15.21
N GLU A 226 7.02 -11.21 -15.45
CA GLU A 226 7.05 -10.50 -16.75
C GLU A 226 8.48 -10.06 -17.10
N ASP A 227 9.20 -9.48 -16.16
CA ASP A 227 10.58 -9.03 -16.32
C ASP A 227 11.55 -10.23 -16.44
N ALA A 228 11.33 -11.26 -15.62
CA ALA A 228 12.10 -12.49 -15.68
C ALA A 228 12.01 -13.14 -17.07
N LEU A 229 10.81 -13.23 -17.65
CA LEU A 229 10.59 -13.76 -19.00
C LEU A 229 11.29 -12.90 -20.07
N GLN A 230 11.24 -11.57 -19.94
CA GLN A 230 11.93 -10.65 -20.83
C GLN A 230 13.45 -10.86 -20.78
N MET A 231 14.02 -10.99 -19.57
CA MET A 231 15.46 -11.23 -19.39
C MET A 231 15.89 -12.58 -19.95
N LEU A 232 15.12 -13.65 -19.72
CA LEU A 232 15.37 -14.98 -20.28
C LEU A 232 15.34 -14.98 -21.81
N SER A 233 14.27 -14.38 -22.38
CA SER A 233 14.08 -14.27 -23.82
C SER A 233 15.21 -13.47 -24.50
N SER A 234 15.59 -12.33 -23.92
CA SER A 234 16.67 -11.47 -24.43
C SER A 234 18.03 -12.18 -24.40
N ALA A 235 18.26 -13.05 -23.43
CA ALA A 235 19.47 -13.86 -23.31
C ALA A 235 19.44 -15.14 -24.18
N GLY A 236 18.31 -15.47 -24.83
CA GLY A 236 18.14 -16.71 -25.59
C GLY A 236 18.27 -17.95 -24.68
N LYS A 237 17.77 -17.89 -23.45
CA LYS A 237 17.89 -18.97 -22.46
C LYS A 237 16.51 -19.37 -21.93
N ASP A 238 16.34 -20.68 -21.72
CA ASP A 238 15.12 -21.25 -21.14
C ASP A 238 15.15 -21.29 -19.61
N SER A 239 16.25 -20.86 -18.99
CA SER A 239 16.41 -20.83 -17.54
C SER A 239 17.34 -19.71 -17.08
N GLY A 240 17.11 -19.25 -15.83
CA GLY A 240 17.91 -18.23 -15.16
C GLY A 240 18.37 -18.65 -13.77
N THR A 241 19.39 -17.96 -13.27
CA THR A 241 19.94 -18.13 -11.93
C THR A 241 19.28 -17.13 -11.00
N VAL A 242 18.66 -17.61 -9.90
CA VAL A 242 18.07 -16.74 -8.87
C VAL A 242 19.11 -16.53 -7.78
N ILE A 243 19.32 -15.25 -7.43
CA ILE A 243 20.30 -14.82 -6.42
C ILE A 243 19.57 -14.07 -5.29
N ASP A 244 20.12 -14.16 -4.09
CA ASP A 244 19.71 -13.32 -2.94
C ASP A 244 20.39 -11.94 -2.97
N GLY A 245 20.10 -11.10 -1.95
CA GLY A 245 20.68 -9.77 -1.80
C GLY A 245 22.20 -9.73 -1.70
N ASP A 246 22.87 -10.84 -1.31
CA ASP A 246 24.32 -10.99 -1.24
C ASP A 246 24.92 -11.54 -2.55
N GLY A 247 24.10 -11.78 -3.55
CA GLY A 247 24.52 -12.31 -4.86
C GLY A 247 24.79 -13.81 -4.88
N LYS A 248 24.40 -14.55 -3.84
CA LYS A 248 24.52 -15.99 -3.74
C LYS A 248 23.37 -16.67 -4.48
N THR A 249 23.65 -17.74 -5.21
CA THR A 249 22.64 -18.54 -5.89
C THR A 249 21.78 -19.29 -4.87
N ILE A 250 20.47 -19.01 -4.89
CA ILE A 250 19.44 -19.63 -4.03
C ILE A 250 18.47 -20.49 -4.84
N GLY A 251 18.38 -20.28 -6.15
CA GLY A 251 17.41 -21.00 -6.97
C GLY A 251 17.69 -20.92 -8.46
N LYS A 252 16.82 -21.59 -9.20
CA LYS A 252 16.71 -21.60 -10.65
C LYS A 252 15.28 -21.30 -11.04
N ILE A 253 15.08 -20.46 -12.04
CA ILE A 253 13.79 -20.27 -12.71
C ILE A 253 13.84 -20.90 -14.10
N GLU A 254 12.75 -21.56 -14.49
CA GLU A 254 12.56 -22.11 -15.84
C GLU A 254 11.45 -21.31 -16.56
N MET A 255 11.66 -21.02 -17.83
CA MET A 255 10.69 -20.26 -18.64
C MET A 255 9.30 -20.90 -18.63
N ASN A 256 9.22 -22.23 -18.71
CA ASN A 256 7.95 -22.93 -18.67
C ASN A 256 7.20 -22.75 -17.34
N ASN A 257 7.92 -22.74 -16.22
CA ASN A 257 7.31 -22.53 -14.90
C ASN A 257 6.81 -21.08 -14.76
N ALA A 258 7.59 -20.12 -15.28
CA ALA A 258 7.21 -18.71 -15.32
C ALA A 258 5.94 -18.50 -16.17
N ILE A 259 5.87 -19.08 -17.35
CA ILE A 259 4.69 -19.03 -18.23
C ILE A 259 3.48 -19.70 -17.57
N ALA A 260 3.67 -20.88 -16.95
CA ALA A 260 2.58 -21.60 -16.26
C ALA A 260 2.00 -20.78 -15.11
N ALA A 261 2.84 -20.03 -14.37
CA ALA A 261 2.39 -19.17 -13.27
C ALA A 261 1.51 -18.00 -13.76
N MET A 262 1.69 -17.53 -14.99
CA MET A 262 0.85 -16.50 -15.59
C MET A 262 -0.53 -17.02 -16.00
N ALA A 263 -0.70 -18.35 -16.14
CA ALA A 263 -1.99 -18.95 -16.48
C ALA A 263 -3.01 -18.70 -15.36
N ARG A 264 -4.26 -18.49 -15.76
CA ARG A 264 -5.36 -18.32 -14.80
C ARG A 264 -5.58 -19.61 -14.01
N PRO A 265 -5.88 -19.53 -12.69
CA PRO A 265 -6.25 -20.71 -11.92
C PRO A 265 -7.47 -21.38 -12.56
N GLU A 266 -7.48 -22.71 -12.63
CA GLU A 266 -8.65 -23.45 -13.10
C GLU A 266 -9.82 -23.25 -12.11
N ARG A 267 -10.99 -22.95 -12.64
CA ARG A 267 -12.21 -22.86 -11.82
C ARG A 267 -12.60 -24.24 -11.31
N ASP A 268 -12.94 -24.28 -10.04
CA ASP A 268 -13.73 -25.41 -9.51
C ASP A 268 -15.15 -25.36 -10.13
N LYS A 269 -15.44 -26.29 -11.05
CA LYS A 269 -16.69 -26.38 -11.80
C LYS A 269 -17.92 -26.73 -10.95
N GLY A 270 -17.73 -27.03 -9.66
CA GLY A 270 -18.77 -27.51 -8.74
C GLY A 270 -19.45 -26.44 -7.90
N THR A 271 -18.94 -25.22 -7.83
CA THR A 271 -19.46 -24.17 -6.93
C THR A 271 -20.27 -23.13 -7.70
N PRO A 272 -21.54 -22.84 -7.30
CA PRO A 272 -22.35 -21.78 -7.93
C PRO A 272 -21.70 -20.40 -7.81
N ARG A 273 -21.92 -19.52 -8.79
CA ARG A 273 -21.38 -18.15 -8.85
C ARG A 273 -21.84 -17.25 -7.69
N TYR A 274 -23.00 -17.56 -7.12
CA TYR A 274 -23.59 -16.79 -6.02
C TYR A 274 -24.31 -17.80 -5.08
N LYS A 275 -24.08 -17.71 -3.80
CA LYS A 275 -24.98 -18.20 -2.75
C LYS A 275 -25.67 -17.00 -2.15
#